data_374bf78486a30016f5897663fc397dc3
#
_entry.id   374bf78486a30016f5897663fc397dc3
#
_cell.length_a   1.000
_cell.length_b   1.000
_cell.length_c   1.000
_cell.angle_alpha   90.00
_cell.angle_beta   90.00
_cell.angle_gamma   90.00
#
_symmetry.space_group_name_H-M   'P 1'
#
loop_
_entity.id
_entity.type
_entity.pdbx_description
1 polymer ?
#
loop_
_entity_poly.entity_id
_entity_poly.type
_entity_poly.pdbx_seq_one_letter_code
_entity_poly.pdbx_strand_id
1 'polypeptide(L)'
;MEPTKEVAKIEPKGGLVQQKSNQILNEWGVEISKNDVTIPKLLIMQPMAQLVTAGEAKFGELRDSLEKRVHADFSTDMEFIPFYLQRVWVEYEMQEVRNGKDVKEEKVYRKTYPVISVKGHPEFNDELPYNDIIQEDGREVKIVRDRVANYFVLKVSEMPSGLPYVLPFRRTSMRAGRALATQMFQRNPLAGKTPASVVFKLKIGKQSKGTQTWAVLEVAQSRESTPDEVQTAFGWMQMVKSGTAKIDEAADHMEAVDPAATAEEPINF
;
A
#
# COMPACT_ATOMS: atom_id res chain seq x y z
N MET A 1 45.99 -1.77 -28.26
CA MET A 1 44.62 -2.17 -28.61
C MET A 1 44.21 -3.26 -27.61
N GLU A 2 43.51 -2.89 -26.56
CA GLU A 2 42.99 -3.83 -25.61
C GLU A 2 41.57 -4.27 -26.06
N PRO A 3 41.20 -5.55 -25.91
CA PRO A 3 39.91 -6.04 -26.33
C PRO A 3 38.84 -5.61 -25.31
N THR A 4 37.85 -4.90 -25.82
CA THR A 4 36.61 -4.53 -25.12
C THR A 4 35.89 -5.79 -24.64
N LYS A 5 35.79 -6.00 -23.33
CA LYS A 5 34.97 -7.06 -22.74
C LYS A 5 33.50 -6.77 -23.04
N GLU A 6 32.92 -7.59 -23.89
CA GLU A 6 31.49 -7.67 -24.14
C GLU A 6 30.78 -8.04 -22.81
N VAL A 7 30.00 -7.11 -22.29
CA VAL A 7 29.13 -7.36 -21.14
C VAL A 7 27.98 -8.22 -21.65
N ALA A 8 28.00 -9.51 -21.28
CA ALA A 8 26.91 -10.44 -21.57
C ALA A 8 25.59 -9.87 -21.06
N LYS A 9 24.68 -9.55 -21.98
CA LYS A 9 23.29 -9.25 -21.68
C LYS A 9 22.65 -10.46 -21.02
N ILE A 10 22.46 -10.41 -19.71
CA ILE A 10 21.62 -11.38 -19.00
C ILE A 10 20.18 -11.05 -19.38
N GLU A 11 19.64 -11.79 -20.34
CA GLU A 11 18.19 -11.74 -20.60
C GLU A 11 17.45 -12.35 -19.41
N PRO A 12 16.49 -11.63 -18.80
CA PRO A 12 15.77 -12.15 -17.65
C PRO A 12 14.89 -13.33 -18.08
N LYS A 13 15.18 -14.51 -17.56
CA LYS A 13 14.33 -15.72 -17.71
C LYS A 13 12.98 -15.60 -16.99
N GLY A 14 12.46 -14.38 -16.81
CA GLY A 14 11.18 -14.08 -16.13
C GLY A 14 9.94 -14.61 -16.85
N GLY A 15 10.07 -15.09 -18.08
CA GLY A 15 8.95 -15.68 -18.83
C GLY A 15 8.49 -17.06 -18.37
N LEU A 16 9.29 -17.81 -17.63
CA LEU A 16 9.02 -19.23 -17.36
C LEU A 16 7.91 -19.48 -16.34
N VAL A 17 7.78 -18.66 -15.30
CA VAL A 17 6.73 -18.84 -14.28
C VAL A 17 5.39 -18.36 -14.84
N GLN A 18 5.38 -17.25 -15.53
CA GLN A 18 4.19 -16.71 -16.17
C GLN A 18 3.72 -17.57 -17.36
N GLN A 19 4.65 -18.11 -18.14
CA GLN A 19 4.33 -19.08 -19.20
C GLN A 19 3.75 -20.37 -18.65
N LYS A 20 4.29 -20.92 -17.55
CA LYS A 20 3.74 -22.14 -16.93
C LYS A 20 2.37 -21.91 -16.31
N SER A 21 2.13 -20.80 -15.61
CA SER A 21 0.80 -20.51 -15.06
C SER A 21 -0.23 -20.26 -16.16
N ASN A 22 0.10 -19.49 -17.19
CA ASN A 22 -0.77 -19.27 -18.33
C ASN A 22 -1.02 -20.56 -19.13
N GLN A 23 -0.03 -21.45 -19.25
CA GLN A 23 -0.18 -22.73 -19.92
C GLN A 23 -1.13 -23.66 -19.16
N ILE A 24 -1.00 -23.74 -17.82
CA ILE A 24 -1.91 -24.52 -16.97
C ILE A 24 -3.34 -23.98 -17.07
N LEU A 25 -3.51 -22.64 -17.02
CA LEU A 25 -4.83 -22.00 -17.09
C LEU A 25 -5.47 -22.19 -18.47
N ASN A 26 -4.69 -22.10 -19.55
CA ASN A 26 -5.17 -22.40 -20.91
C ASN A 26 -5.57 -23.88 -21.08
N GLU A 27 -4.82 -24.80 -20.48
CA GLU A 27 -5.15 -26.23 -20.47
C GLU A 27 -6.47 -26.51 -19.73
N TRP A 28 -6.81 -25.70 -18.72
CA TRP A 28 -8.07 -25.81 -17.97
C TRP A 28 -9.20 -24.98 -18.59
N GLY A 29 -8.94 -24.28 -19.71
CA GLY A 29 -9.95 -23.45 -20.41
C GLY A 29 -10.37 -22.21 -19.62
N VAL A 30 -9.53 -21.76 -18.68
CA VAL A 30 -9.80 -20.57 -17.86
C VAL A 30 -9.09 -19.37 -18.47
N GLU A 31 -9.85 -18.45 -19.04
CA GLU A 31 -9.35 -17.13 -19.44
C GLU A 31 -9.37 -16.21 -18.20
N ILE A 32 -8.21 -15.91 -17.64
CA ILE A 32 -8.10 -14.88 -16.59
C ILE A 32 -8.09 -13.51 -17.26
N SER A 33 -9.13 -12.75 -17.02
CA SER A 33 -9.19 -11.35 -17.45
C SER A 33 -8.37 -10.46 -16.50
N LYS A 34 -8.03 -9.24 -16.96
CA LYS A 34 -7.33 -8.24 -16.15
C LYS A 34 -8.07 -7.85 -14.85
N ASN A 35 -9.34 -8.24 -14.72
CA ASN A 35 -10.20 -7.91 -13.58
C ASN A 35 -10.33 -9.05 -12.55
N ASP A 36 -9.77 -10.22 -12.84
CA ASP A 36 -10.02 -11.42 -12.04
C ASP A 36 -9.07 -11.59 -10.87
N VAL A 37 -7.95 -10.84 -10.86
CA VAL A 37 -6.99 -10.86 -9.75
C VAL A 37 -7.11 -9.55 -8.96
N THR A 38 -7.72 -9.64 -7.79
CA THR A 38 -7.79 -8.52 -6.83
C THR A 38 -6.72 -8.69 -5.76
N ILE A 39 -5.87 -7.68 -5.61
CA ILE A 39 -4.83 -7.64 -4.59
C ILE A 39 -5.40 -7.01 -3.33
N PRO A 40 -5.49 -7.76 -2.20
CA PRO A 40 -6.01 -7.24 -0.95
C PRO A 40 -5.10 -6.19 -0.33
N LYS A 41 -5.68 -5.22 0.36
CA LYS A 41 -4.96 -4.27 1.21
C LYS A 41 -4.80 -4.82 2.62
N LEU A 42 -3.64 -4.56 3.22
CA LEU A 42 -3.39 -4.80 4.63
C LEU A 42 -3.78 -3.56 5.43
N LEU A 43 -4.82 -3.67 6.22
CA LEU A 43 -5.41 -2.59 7.01
C LEU A 43 -5.02 -2.76 8.47
N ILE A 44 -4.44 -1.71 9.07
CA ILE A 44 -4.15 -1.66 10.50
C ILE A 44 -5.40 -1.22 11.27
N MET A 45 -5.83 -2.03 12.23
CA MET A 45 -7.03 -1.77 13.02
C MET A 45 -6.76 -0.71 14.07
N GLN A 46 -7.31 0.48 13.86
CA GLN A 46 -7.25 1.60 14.80
C GLN A 46 -8.36 1.48 15.87
N PRO A 47 -8.24 2.15 17.03
CA PRO A 47 -9.25 2.03 18.11
C PRO A 47 -10.67 2.38 17.68
N MET A 48 -10.82 3.34 16.75
CA MET A 48 -12.11 3.80 16.24
C MET A 48 -12.52 3.14 14.92
N ALA A 49 -11.75 2.17 14.42
CA ALA A 49 -12.13 1.43 13.21
C ALA A 49 -13.48 0.70 13.45
N GLN A 50 -14.34 0.70 12.45
CA GLN A 50 -15.68 0.10 12.53
C GLN A 50 -15.62 -1.35 13.01
N LEU A 51 -14.69 -2.15 12.50
CA LEU A 51 -14.53 -3.56 12.93
C LEU A 51 -14.12 -3.69 14.39
N VAL A 52 -13.31 -2.75 14.92
CA VAL A 52 -12.91 -2.75 16.33
C VAL A 52 -14.07 -2.34 17.23
N THR A 53 -14.81 -1.29 16.85
CA THR A 53 -16.00 -0.84 17.61
C THR A 53 -17.14 -1.85 17.59
N ALA A 54 -17.27 -2.64 16.52
CA ALA A 54 -18.22 -3.74 16.42
C ALA A 54 -17.76 -5.01 17.15
N GLY A 55 -16.52 -5.07 17.66
CA GLY A 55 -15.96 -6.25 18.33
C GLY A 55 -15.51 -7.37 17.38
N GLU A 56 -15.45 -7.11 16.07
CA GLU A 56 -15.06 -8.08 15.04
C GLU A 56 -13.53 -8.13 14.83
N ALA A 57 -12.81 -7.11 15.27
CA ALA A 57 -11.36 -7.04 15.24
C ALA A 57 -10.80 -6.46 16.54
N LYS A 58 -9.51 -6.70 16.80
CA LYS A 58 -8.80 -6.09 17.93
C LYS A 58 -7.97 -4.91 17.46
N PHE A 59 -7.87 -3.90 18.31
CA PHE A 59 -6.95 -2.78 18.10
C PHE A 59 -5.52 -3.27 17.89
N GLY A 60 -4.87 -2.80 16.82
CA GLY A 60 -3.50 -3.15 16.46
C GLY A 60 -3.36 -4.43 15.62
N GLU A 61 -4.45 -5.10 15.24
CA GLU A 61 -4.36 -6.16 14.24
C GLU A 61 -4.12 -5.59 12.84
N LEU A 62 -3.27 -6.24 12.05
CA LEU A 62 -3.10 -6.01 10.63
C LEU A 62 -3.88 -7.08 9.89
N ARG A 63 -4.96 -6.69 9.21
CA ARG A 63 -5.85 -7.61 8.50
C ARG A 63 -5.87 -7.34 7.00
N ASP A 64 -6.04 -8.39 6.20
CA ASP A 64 -6.32 -8.18 4.79
C ASP A 64 -7.79 -7.78 4.55
N SER A 65 -8.01 -7.04 3.47
CA SER A 65 -9.33 -6.47 3.16
C SER A 65 -10.34 -7.48 2.63
N LEU A 66 -9.90 -8.59 2.06
CA LEU A 66 -10.77 -9.59 1.43
C LEU A 66 -11.19 -10.70 2.42
N GLU A 67 -10.21 -11.44 2.95
CA GLU A 67 -10.46 -12.60 3.80
C GLU A 67 -10.54 -12.22 5.29
N LYS A 68 -10.16 -10.99 5.65
CA LYS A 68 -10.12 -10.49 7.04
C LYS A 68 -9.16 -11.28 7.95
N ARG A 69 -8.22 -12.03 7.38
CA ARG A 69 -7.18 -12.74 8.14
C ARG A 69 -6.26 -11.77 8.85
N VAL A 70 -5.80 -12.14 10.05
CA VAL A 70 -4.77 -11.42 10.79
C VAL A 70 -3.39 -11.84 10.29
N HIS A 71 -2.58 -10.88 9.88
CA HIS A 71 -1.22 -11.10 9.38
C HIS A 71 -0.14 -10.71 10.38
N ALA A 72 -0.43 -9.72 11.23
CA ALA A 72 0.41 -9.26 12.33
C ALA A 72 -0.44 -8.59 13.41
N ASP A 73 0.10 -8.44 14.61
CA ASP A 73 -0.49 -7.69 15.72
C ASP A 73 0.63 -7.13 16.63
N PHE A 74 0.31 -6.61 17.82
CA PHE A 74 1.32 -6.11 18.74
C PHE A 74 2.29 -7.18 19.27
N SER A 75 1.99 -8.47 19.10
CA SER A 75 2.81 -9.61 19.57
C SER A 75 3.44 -10.41 18.44
N THR A 76 2.91 -10.32 17.26
CA THR A 76 3.32 -11.09 16.07
C THR A 76 3.81 -10.18 14.95
N ASP A 77 5.01 -10.45 14.46
CA ASP A 77 5.61 -9.74 13.34
C ASP A 77 5.28 -10.45 12.00
N MET A 78 5.34 -9.70 10.89
CA MET A 78 5.21 -10.24 9.54
C MET A 78 6.49 -9.99 8.75
N GLU A 79 7.08 -11.03 8.15
CA GLU A 79 8.16 -10.86 7.17
C GLU A 79 7.60 -10.70 5.77
N PHE A 80 8.14 -9.71 5.04
CA PHE A 80 7.66 -9.36 3.71
C PHE A 80 8.77 -8.87 2.78
N ILE A 81 8.54 -9.00 1.47
CA ILE A 81 9.41 -8.49 0.42
C ILE A 81 8.63 -7.43 -0.36
N PRO A 82 9.02 -6.16 -0.29
CA PRO A 82 8.43 -5.11 -1.11
C PRO A 82 9.02 -5.16 -2.52
N PHE A 83 8.19 -5.04 -3.56
CA PHE A 83 8.66 -5.12 -4.94
C PHE A 83 8.19 -3.96 -5.84
N TYR A 84 7.12 -3.27 -5.46
CA TYR A 84 6.60 -2.12 -6.20
C TYR A 84 6.04 -1.07 -5.26
N LEU A 85 6.08 0.19 -5.67
CA LEU A 85 5.51 1.33 -4.94
C LEU A 85 4.64 2.15 -5.87
N GLN A 86 3.40 2.38 -5.46
CA GLN A 86 2.49 3.33 -6.06
C GLN A 86 2.15 4.42 -5.04
N ARG A 87 2.29 5.68 -5.42
CA ARG A 87 1.83 6.81 -4.61
C ARG A 87 0.49 7.27 -5.13
N VAL A 88 -0.47 7.44 -4.24
CA VAL A 88 -1.82 7.88 -4.58
C VAL A 88 -2.29 8.97 -3.65
N TRP A 89 -3.21 9.79 -4.14
CA TRP A 89 -4.09 10.60 -3.35
C TRP A 89 -5.38 9.84 -3.10
N VAL A 90 -5.85 9.83 -1.85
CA VAL A 90 -7.18 9.37 -1.48
C VAL A 90 -7.96 10.61 -1.05
N GLU A 91 -9.03 10.91 -1.75
CA GLU A 91 -9.85 12.09 -1.55
C GLU A 91 -11.16 11.73 -0.85
N TYR A 92 -11.47 12.49 0.19
CA TYR A 92 -12.69 12.37 0.98
C TYR A 92 -13.46 13.68 0.96
N GLU A 93 -14.77 13.58 0.99
CA GLU A 93 -15.67 14.70 1.28
C GLU A 93 -16.00 14.71 2.77
N MET A 94 -15.99 15.90 3.39
CA MET A 94 -16.47 16.08 4.76
C MET A 94 -17.96 16.34 4.73
N GLN A 95 -18.75 15.40 5.23
CA GLN A 95 -20.21 15.49 5.29
C GLN A 95 -20.68 15.66 6.73
N GLU A 96 -21.66 16.54 6.93
CA GLU A 96 -22.33 16.67 8.22
C GLU A 96 -23.37 15.56 8.39
N VAL A 97 -23.14 14.68 9.35
CA VAL A 97 -24.09 13.63 9.73
C VAL A 97 -24.79 14.03 11.01
N ARG A 98 -26.12 14.08 10.98
CA ARG A 98 -26.96 14.44 12.12
C ARG A 98 -27.48 13.18 12.81
N ASN A 99 -27.02 12.95 14.05
CA ASN A 99 -27.56 11.93 14.94
C ASN A 99 -28.39 12.62 16.05
N GLY A 100 -29.68 12.82 15.79
CA GLY A 100 -30.56 13.55 16.69
C GLY A 100 -30.17 15.05 16.79
N LYS A 101 -29.71 15.51 17.98
CA LYS A 101 -29.26 16.90 18.21
C LYS A 101 -27.77 17.11 17.92
N ASP A 102 -26.99 16.02 17.80
CA ASP A 102 -25.56 16.10 17.57
C ASP A 102 -25.27 16.14 16.07
N VAL A 103 -24.43 17.09 15.66
CA VAL A 103 -23.90 17.21 14.30
C VAL A 103 -22.43 16.77 14.35
N LYS A 104 -22.08 15.78 13.57
CA LYS A 104 -20.70 15.32 13.43
C LYS A 104 -20.27 15.42 11.97
N GLU A 105 -19.01 15.83 11.75
CA GLU A 105 -18.42 15.75 10.42
C GLU A 105 -17.85 14.34 10.22
N GLU A 106 -18.22 13.69 9.13
CA GLU A 106 -17.73 12.38 8.73
C GLU A 106 -17.03 12.46 7.37
N LYS A 107 -15.96 11.65 7.21
CA LYS A 107 -15.24 11.53 5.95
C LYS A 107 -15.92 10.49 5.07
N VAL A 108 -16.40 10.91 3.91
CA VAL A 108 -16.97 10.05 2.89
C VAL A 108 -15.97 9.92 1.75
N TYR A 109 -15.57 8.70 1.41
CA TYR A 109 -14.68 8.43 0.29
C TYR A 109 -15.25 8.98 -1.03
N ARG A 110 -14.40 9.60 -1.84
CA ARG A 110 -14.74 10.08 -3.18
C ARG A 110 -14.02 9.31 -4.28
N LYS A 111 -12.70 9.36 -4.26
CA LYS A 111 -11.86 8.76 -5.30
C LYS A 111 -10.42 8.55 -4.84
N THR A 112 -9.74 7.66 -5.54
CA THR A 112 -8.29 7.46 -5.45
C THR A 112 -7.67 7.73 -6.83
N TYR A 113 -6.57 8.48 -6.87
CA TYR A 113 -5.86 8.80 -8.11
C TYR A 113 -4.34 8.88 -7.89
N PRO A 114 -3.53 8.64 -8.94
CA PRO A 114 -2.08 8.62 -8.80
C PRO A 114 -1.52 10.00 -8.47
N VAL A 115 -0.42 10.03 -7.70
CA VAL A 115 0.40 11.22 -7.51
C VAL A 115 1.30 11.41 -8.71
N ILE A 116 1.15 12.54 -9.41
CA ILE A 116 1.98 12.93 -10.56
C ILE A 116 2.95 13.99 -10.07
N SER A 117 4.22 13.58 -9.87
CA SER A 117 5.28 14.45 -9.30
C SER A 117 6.16 15.14 -10.35
N VAL A 118 5.91 14.90 -11.63
CA VAL A 118 6.70 15.50 -12.72
C VAL A 118 6.23 16.92 -12.96
N LYS A 119 7.04 17.94 -12.57
CA LYS A 119 6.75 19.34 -12.83
C LYS A 119 6.66 19.59 -14.35
N GLY A 120 5.59 20.26 -14.79
CA GLY A 120 5.29 20.48 -16.21
C GLY A 120 4.43 19.39 -16.86
N HIS A 121 4.12 18.30 -16.17
CA HIS A 121 3.10 17.37 -16.62
C HIS A 121 1.70 18.02 -16.49
N PRO A 122 0.79 17.89 -17.49
CA PRO A 122 -0.53 18.53 -17.44
C PRO A 122 -1.38 18.12 -16.24
N GLU A 123 -1.16 16.92 -15.70
CA GLU A 123 -1.85 16.39 -14.53
C GLU A 123 -1.00 16.47 -13.26
N PHE A 124 0.00 17.36 -13.20
CA PHE A 124 0.81 17.54 -11.99
C PHE A 124 -0.07 17.84 -10.78
N ASN A 125 0.07 17.04 -9.72
CA ASN A 125 -0.78 17.13 -8.53
C ASN A 125 -0.04 16.84 -7.22
N ASP A 126 1.31 16.84 -7.23
CA ASP A 126 2.12 16.49 -6.05
C ASP A 126 2.02 17.51 -4.91
N GLU A 127 1.60 18.75 -5.23
CA GLU A 127 1.50 19.89 -4.30
C GLU A 127 0.05 20.21 -3.90
N LEU A 128 -0.91 19.29 -4.10
CA LEU A 128 -2.28 19.52 -3.67
C LEU A 128 -2.37 19.70 -2.15
N PRO A 129 -3.22 20.66 -1.68
CA PRO A 129 -3.41 20.86 -0.25
C PRO A 129 -4.12 19.66 0.39
N TYR A 130 -3.81 19.43 1.67
CA TYR A 130 -4.49 18.41 2.47
C TYR A 130 -5.96 18.71 2.64
N ASN A 131 -6.30 19.97 3.03
CA ASN A 131 -7.66 20.46 3.11
C ASN A 131 -7.92 21.44 1.97
N ASP A 132 -9.07 21.34 1.35
CA ASP A 132 -9.48 22.18 0.24
C ASP A 132 -10.98 22.44 0.26
N ILE A 133 -11.42 23.50 -0.40
CA ILE A 133 -12.83 23.79 -0.64
C ILE A 133 -13.00 23.94 -2.14
N ILE A 134 -13.76 23.04 -2.74
CA ILE A 134 -14.05 23.07 -4.17
C ILE A 134 -15.49 23.51 -4.42
N GLN A 135 -15.74 24.10 -5.59
CA GLN A 135 -17.09 24.38 -6.06
C GLN A 135 -17.57 23.24 -6.95
N GLU A 136 -18.65 22.57 -6.59
CA GLU A 136 -19.24 21.48 -7.34
C GLU A 136 -20.76 21.68 -7.38
N ASP A 137 -21.33 21.76 -8.57
CA ASP A 137 -22.75 22.02 -8.80
C ASP A 137 -23.31 23.24 -8.05
N GLY A 138 -22.50 24.30 -7.91
CA GLY A 138 -22.84 25.54 -7.18
C GLY A 138 -22.84 25.42 -5.66
N ARG A 139 -22.27 24.34 -5.11
CA ARG A 139 -22.10 24.12 -3.66
C ARG A 139 -20.62 24.13 -3.29
N GLU A 140 -20.34 24.63 -2.09
CA GLU A 140 -19.02 24.46 -1.49
C GLU A 140 -18.92 23.06 -0.86
N VAL A 141 -17.91 22.30 -1.33
CA VAL A 141 -17.63 20.96 -0.82
C VAL A 141 -16.26 20.98 -0.13
N LYS A 142 -16.23 20.63 1.14
CA LYS A 142 -14.99 20.50 1.91
C LYS A 142 -14.32 19.18 1.56
N ILE A 143 -13.09 19.24 1.05
CA ILE A 143 -12.31 18.09 0.64
C ILE A 143 -11.13 17.89 1.59
N VAL A 144 -10.90 16.63 1.95
CA VAL A 144 -9.69 16.17 2.66
C VAL A 144 -8.95 15.17 1.78
N ARG A 145 -7.64 15.36 1.58
CA ARG A 145 -6.81 14.47 0.78
C ARG A 145 -5.75 13.81 1.64
N ASP A 146 -5.68 12.49 1.62
CA ASP A 146 -4.58 11.75 2.24
C ASP A 146 -3.61 11.29 1.16
N ARG A 147 -2.31 11.58 1.35
CA ARG A 147 -1.26 11.03 0.52
C ARG A 147 -0.86 9.65 1.05
N VAL A 148 -1.02 8.63 0.21
CA VAL A 148 -0.77 7.24 0.57
C VAL A 148 0.36 6.67 -0.28
N ALA A 149 1.29 5.97 0.37
CA ALA A 149 2.32 5.18 -0.28
C ALA A 149 1.93 3.70 -0.20
N ASN A 150 1.40 3.16 -1.29
CA ASN A 150 1.00 1.76 -1.42
C ASN A 150 2.21 0.91 -1.83
N TYR A 151 2.74 0.11 -0.92
CA TYR A 151 3.77 -0.87 -1.21
C TYR A 151 3.13 -2.21 -1.55
N PHE A 152 3.46 -2.74 -2.71
CA PHE A 152 3.11 -4.10 -3.07
C PHE A 152 4.15 -5.03 -2.47
N VAL A 153 3.69 -6.00 -1.70
CA VAL A 153 4.53 -6.86 -0.87
C VAL A 153 4.16 -8.33 -1.04
N LEU A 154 5.13 -9.21 -0.93
CA LEU A 154 4.93 -10.65 -0.77
C LEU A 154 5.18 -11.01 0.67
N LYS A 155 4.27 -11.74 1.30
CA LYS A 155 4.47 -12.31 2.64
C LYS A 155 5.34 -13.56 2.54
N VAL A 156 6.47 -13.55 3.23
CA VAL A 156 7.50 -14.60 3.11
C VAL A 156 6.96 -15.98 3.46
N SER A 157 6.14 -16.09 4.52
CA SER A 157 5.56 -17.36 4.96
C SER A 157 4.55 -17.99 3.99
N GLU A 158 4.11 -17.24 2.97
CA GLU A 158 3.16 -17.72 1.96
C GLU A 158 3.82 -17.98 0.60
N MET A 159 5.13 -17.71 0.46
CA MET A 159 5.86 -17.92 -0.79
C MET A 159 6.18 -19.42 -1.04
N PRO A 160 6.26 -19.82 -2.31
CA PRO A 160 6.19 -19.02 -3.54
C PRO A 160 4.78 -18.83 -4.10
N SER A 161 3.77 -19.49 -3.55
CA SER A 161 2.41 -19.59 -4.12
C SER A 161 1.42 -18.53 -3.61
N GLY A 162 1.82 -17.73 -2.60
CA GLY A 162 0.94 -16.69 -2.04
C GLY A 162 0.69 -15.53 -2.99
N LEU A 163 -0.50 -14.93 -2.86
CA LEU A 163 -0.84 -13.68 -3.54
C LEU A 163 -0.08 -12.50 -2.91
N PRO A 164 0.19 -11.44 -3.68
CA PRO A 164 0.70 -10.20 -3.11
C PRO A 164 -0.36 -9.48 -2.30
N TYR A 165 0.12 -8.56 -1.46
CA TYR A 165 -0.70 -7.64 -0.68
C TYR A 165 -0.29 -6.20 -0.99
N VAL A 166 -1.21 -5.25 -0.76
CA VAL A 166 -0.88 -3.82 -0.71
C VAL A 166 -0.79 -3.40 0.74
N LEU A 167 0.39 -2.91 1.14
CA LEU A 167 0.65 -2.35 2.46
C LEU A 167 0.65 -0.80 2.35
N PRO A 168 -0.42 -0.11 2.77
CA PRO A 168 -0.51 1.33 2.69
C PRO A 168 0.22 2.00 3.86
N PHE A 169 1.09 2.96 3.55
CA PHE A 169 1.67 3.88 4.54
C PHE A 169 1.04 5.25 4.38
N ARG A 170 0.47 5.74 5.46
CA ARG A 170 -0.16 7.08 5.51
C ARG A 170 0.13 7.76 6.84
N ARG A 171 0.05 9.08 6.88
CA ARG A 171 0.19 9.91 8.09
C ARG A 171 1.38 9.51 8.95
N THR A 172 1.16 9.10 10.19
CA THR A 172 2.19 8.72 11.18
C THR A 172 3.09 7.58 10.71
N SER A 173 2.58 6.64 9.89
CA SER A 173 3.36 5.55 9.31
C SER A 173 4.21 5.97 8.09
N MET A 174 4.04 7.17 7.55
CA MET A 174 4.80 7.65 6.36
C MET A 174 6.31 7.68 6.60
N ARG A 175 6.77 7.88 7.85
CA ARG A 175 8.21 7.84 8.18
C ARG A 175 8.79 6.45 7.86
N ALA A 176 8.11 5.39 8.28
CA ALA A 176 8.53 4.02 7.97
C ALA A 176 8.44 3.73 6.45
N GLY A 177 7.40 4.20 5.77
CA GLY A 177 7.28 4.11 4.31
C GLY A 177 8.43 4.81 3.57
N ARG A 178 8.85 6.00 4.01
CA ARG A 178 10.01 6.70 3.42
C ARG A 178 11.32 5.95 3.61
N ALA A 179 11.56 5.39 4.81
CA ALA A 179 12.73 4.58 5.07
C ALA A 179 12.78 3.35 4.15
N LEU A 180 11.62 2.70 3.95
CA LEU A 180 11.47 1.59 3.02
C LEU A 180 11.76 2.01 1.57
N ALA A 181 11.20 3.14 1.10
CA ALA A 181 11.49 3.69 -0.22
C ALA A 181 12.99 3.97 -0.42
N THR A 182 13.63 4.57 0.57
CA THR A 182 15.07 4.84 0.53
C THR A 182 15.88 3.55 0.36
N GLN A 183 15.51 2.50 1.08
CA GLN A 183 16.18 1.21 0.94
C GLN A 183 15.98 0.61 -0.45
N MET A 184 14.72 0.56 -0.93
CA MET A 184 14.37 -0.06 -2.21
C MET A 184 14.96 0.67 -3.41
N PHE A 185 14.87 2.02 -3.44
CA PHE A 185 15.12 2.80 -4.64
C PHE A 185 16.42 3.58 -4.62
N GLN A 186 17.12 3.65 -3.50
CA GLN A 186 18.42 4.29 -3.37
C GLN A 186 19.51 3.32 -2.95
N ARG A 187 19.39 2.68 -1.79
CA ARG A 187 20.44 1.85 -1.23
C ARG A 187 20.64 0.55 -2.01
N ASN A 188 19.56 -0.17 -2.33
CA ASN A 188 19.65 -1.41 -3.11
C ASN A 188 20.24 -1.17 -4.51
N PRO A 189 19.75 -0.21 -5.32
CA PRO A 189 20.34 0.08 -6.63
C PRO A 189 21.79 0.54 -6.56
N LEU A 190 22.18 1.38 -5.59
CA LEU A 190 23.58 1.79 -5.40
C LEU A 190 24.50 0.60 -5.07
N ALA A 191 23.97 -0.45 -4.45
CA ALA A 191 24.68 -1.70 -4.19
C ALA A 191 24.56 -2.72 -5.34
N GLY A 192 24.00 -2.34 -6.50
CA GLY A 192 23.79 -3.24 -7.64
C GLY A 192 22.68 -4.28 -7.42
N LYS A 193 21.80 -4.02 -6.46
CA LYS A 193 20.69 -4.92 -6.07
C LYS A 193 19.34 -4.41 -6.59
N THR A 194 18.37 -5.32 -6.74
CA THR A 194 16.99 -4.96 -7.12
C THR A 194 16.20 -4.40 -5.91
N PRO A 195 15.08 -3.70 -6.12
CA PRO A 195 14.22 -3.27 -5.02
C PRO A 195 13.80 -4.41 -4.08
N ALA A 196 13.57 -5.62 -4.62
CA ALA A 196 13.12 -6.79 -3.87
C ALA A 196 14.26 -7.59 -3.20
N SER A 197 15.48 -7.09 -3.16
CA SER A 197 16.66 -7.83 -2.65
C SER A 197 16.74 -7.94 -1.14
N VAL A 198 15.79 -7.38 -0.40
CA VAL A 198 15.80 -7.38 1.07
C VAL A 198 14.43 -7.79 1.61
N VAL A 199 14.44 -8.75 2.52
CA VAL A 199 13.28 -9.10 3.35
C VAL A 199 13.20 -8.12 4.50
N PHE A 200 12.02 -7.59 4.75
CA PHE A 200 11.73 -6.71 5.87
C PHE A 200 10.82 -7.39 6.88
N LYS A 201 10.96 -6.96 8.12
CA LYS A 201 10.08 -7.31 9.22
C LYS A 201 9.17 -6.13 9.53
N LEU A 202 7.87 -6.36 9.49
CA LEU A 202 6.84 -5.42 9.89
C LEU A 202 6.42 -5.72 11.32
N LYS A 203 6.43 -4.69 12.15
CA LYS A 203 5.91 -4.68 13.52
C LYS A 203 4.81 -3.68 13.65
N ILE A 204 3.88 -3.95 14.56
CA ILE A 204 2.85 -3.01 14.96
C ILE A 204 3.30 -2.34 16.25
N GLY A 205 3.61 -1.05 16.15
CA GLY A 205 3.92 -0.21 17.29
C GLY A 205 2.69 0.49 17.83
N LYS A 206 2.78 0.98 19.07
CA LYS A 206 1.74 1.77 19.73
C LYS A 206 2.28 3.14 20.05
N GLN A 207 1.56 4.18 19.63
CA GLN A 207 1.89 5.56 19.95
C GLN A 207 0.74 6.23 20.69
N SER A 208 1.05 7.21 21.55
CA SER A 208 0.05 7.94 22.33
C SER A 208 0.41 9.41 22.41
N LYS A 209 -0.61 10.27 22.38
CA LYS A 209 -0.49 11.73 22.62
C LYS A 209 -1.69 12.17 23.46
N GLY A 210 -1.45 12.58 24.69
CA GLY A 210 -2.52 12.83 25.63
C GLY A 210 -3.37 11.59 25.90
N THR A 211 -4.66 11.66 25.70
CA THR A 211 -5.61 10.54 25.87
C THR A 211 -5.76 9.67 24.62
N GLN A 212 -5.23 10.12 23.51
CA GLN A 212 -5.35 9.39 22.24
C GLN A 212 -4.23 8.37 22.09
N THR A 213 -4.58 7.20 21.60
CA THR A 213 -3.65 6.11 21.30
C THR A 213 -3.96 5.53 19.93
N TRP A 214 -2.92 5.24 19.15
CA TRP A 214 -3.07 4.64 17.82
C TRP A 214 -1.97 3.62 17.55
N ALA A 215 -2.22 2.74 16.60
CA ALA A 215 -1.25 1.79 16.09
C ALA A 215 -0.47 2.39 14.91
N VAL A 216 0.81 2.09 14.83
CA VAL A 216 1.71 2.52 13.74
C VAL A 216 2.46 1.33 13.17
N LEU A 217 2.80 1.43 11.88
CA LEU A 217 3.65 0.46 11.22
C LEU A 217 5.12 0.82 11.43
N GLU A 218 5.90 -0.15 11.89
CA GLU A 218 7.34 -0.06 12.05
C GLU A 218 8.00 -1.10 11.15
N VAL A 219 9.05 -0.70 10.43
CA VAL A 219 9.73 -1.56 9.45
C VAL A 219 11.21 -1.61 9.76
N ALA A 220 11.76 -2.81 9.84
CA ALA A 220 13.18 -3.09 9.98
C ALA A 220 13.64 -4.10 8.93
N GLN A 221 14.92 -4.04 8.54
CA GLN A 221 15.49 -5.09 7.70
C GLN A 221 15.61 -6.38 8.49
N SER A 222 15.30 -7.52 7.85
CA SER A 222 15.44 -8.85 8.44
C SER A 222 16.65 -9.58 7.85
N ARG A 223 16.64 -9.83 6.55
CA ARG A 223 17.69 -10.54 5.82
C ARG A 223 17.73 -10.17 4.35
N GLU A 224 18.70 -10.67 3.62
CA GLU A 224 18.67 -10.63 2.15
C GLU A 224 17.65 -11.63 1.60
N SER A 225 17.02 -11.26 0.47
CA SER A 225 16.11 -12.14 -0.25
C SER A 225 16.91 -13.21 -1.01
N THR A 226 16.38 -14.40 -1.09
CA THR A 226 16.93 -15.46 -1.95
C THR A 226 16.67 -15.14 -3.43
N PRO A 227 17.42 -15.74 -4.37
CA PRO A 227 17.18 -15.58 -5.81
C PRO A 227 15.75 -15.94 -6.23
N ASP A 228 15.16 -16.97 -5.65
CA ASP A 228 13.78 -17.42 -5.95
C ASP A 228 12.75 -16.42 -5.45
N GLU A 229 12.97 -15.85 -4.26
CA GLU A 229 12.12 -14.77 -3.71
C GLU A 229 12.16 -13.53 -4.61
N VAL A 230 13.35 -13.13 -5.07
CA VAL A 230 13.51 -12.01 -6.00
C VAL A 230 12.82 -12.30 -7.34
N GLN A 231 12.96 -13.51 -7.86
CA GLN A 231 12.32 -13.91 -9.12
C GLN A 231 10.79 -13.90 -9.02
N THR A 232 10.24 -14.40 -7.92
CA THR A 232 8.79 -14.37 -7.64
C THR A 232 8.29 -12.93 -7.56
N ALA A 233 9.01 -12.06 -6.83
CA ALA A 233 8.68 -10.64 -6.71
C ALA A 233 8.73 -9.92 -8.06
N PHE A 234 9.68 -10.26 -8.92
CA PHE A 234 9.79 -9.71 -10.27
C PHE A 234 8.59 -10.12 -11.14
N GLY A 235 8.17 -11.38 -11.08
CA GLY A 235 6.97 -11.85 -11.79
C GLY A 235 5.71 -11.06 -11.40
N TRP A 236 5.46 -10.87 -10.11
CA TRP A 236 4.34 -10.07 -9.62
C TRP A 236 4.45 -8.59 -10.00
N MET A 237 5.67 -8.02 -9.97
CA MET A 237 5.88 -6.64 -10.42
C MET A 237 5.45 -6.45 -11.88
N GLN A 238 5.75 -7.41 -12.76
CA GLN A 238 5.32 -7.35 -14.16
C GLN A 238 3.80 -7.40 -14.29
N MET A 239 3.12 -8.27 -13.54
CA MET A 239 1.65 -8.37 -13.53
C MET A 239 0.99 -7.07 -13.06
N VAL A 240 1.50 -6.47 -11.99
CA VAL A 240 0.99 -5.17 -11.47
C VAL A 240 1.21 -4.06 -12.50
N LYS A 241 2.40 -3.97 -13.11
CA LYS A 241 2.71 -2.93 -14.12
C LYS A 241 1.90 -3.08 -15.40
N SER A 242 1.58 -4.31 -15.81
CA SER A 242 0.73 -4.55 -16.98
C SER A 242 -0.76 -4.29 -16.72
N GLY A 243 -1.13 -3.99 -15.46
CA GLY A 243 -2.52 -3.82 -15.05
C GLY A 243 -3.33 -5.12 -15.05
N THR A 244 -2.65 -6.27 -15.02
CA THR A 244 -3.30 -7.59 -14.96
C THR A 244 -3.87 -7.89 -13.58
N ALA A 245 -3.43 -7.16 -12.54
CA ALA A 245 -3.95 -7.27 -11.18
C ALA A 245 -4.43 -5.90 -10.70
N LYS A 246 -5.58 -5.84 -10.04
CA LYS A 246 -6.17 -4.62 -9.48
C LYS A 246 -6.05 -4.60 -7.97
N ILE A 247 -5.95 -3.41 -7.39
CA ILE A 247 -6.01 -3.20 -5.95
C ILE A 247 -7.48 -3.25 -5.51
N ASP A 248 -7.74 -3.80 -4.33
CA ASP A 248 -9.03 -3.68 -3.67
C ASP A 248 -9.26 -2.22 -3.22
N GLU A 249 -9.93 -1.44 -4.06
CA GLU A 249 -10.25 -0.03 -3.78
C GLU A 249 -11.39 0.09 -2.75
N ALA A 250 -12.23 -0.93 -2.60
CA ALA A 250 -13.31 -0.92 -1.60
C ALA A 250 -12.75 -0.82 -0.17
N ALA A 251 -11.51 -1.24 0.05
CA ALA A 251 -10.82 -1.10 1.33
C ALA A 251 -10.62 0.37 1.76
N ASP A 252 -10.56 1.33 0.82
CA ASP A 252 -10.41 2.75 1.16
C ASP A 252 -11.68 3.31 1.84
N HIS A 253 -12.84 2.73 1.57
CA HIS A 253 -14.09 3.06 2.24
C HIS A 253 -14.11 2.63 3.71
N MET A 254 -13.45 1.53 4.05
CA MET A 254 -13.43 0.98 5.42
C MET A 254 -12.58 1.83 6.38
N GLU A 255 -11.64 2.61 5.87
CA GLU A 255 -10.77 3.48 6.65
C GLU A 255 -11.31 4.91 6.81
N ALA A 256 -12.40 5.27 6.10
CA ALA A 256 -12.98 6.61 6.12
C ALA A 256 -13.53 7.03 7.51
N VAL A 257 -13.76 6.09 8.41
CA VAL A 257 -14.42 6.27 9.71
C VAL A 257 -13.43 6.55 10.86
N ASP A 258 -12.25 7.13 10.64
CA ASP A 258 -11.32 7.49 11.73
C ASP A 258 -11.46 8.96 12.14
N PRO A 259 -12.26 9.31 13.17
CA PRO A 259 -12.43 10.67 13.64
C PRO A 259 -11.18 11.23 14.37
N ALA A 260 -10.24 10.39 14.79
CA ALA A 260 -9.02 10.83 15.47
C ALA A 260 -8.05 11.59 14.55
N ALA A 261 -8.27 11.53 13.26
CA ALA A 261 -7.42 12.14 12.25
C ALA A 261 -7.65 13.64 12.02
N THR A 262 -8.65 14.25 12.64
CA THR A 262 -8.98 15.68 12.46
C THR A 262 -8.13 16.63 13.29
N ALA A 263 -7.27 16.13 14.20
CA ALA A 263 -6.52 16.93 15.16
C ALA A 263 -5.02 17.11 14.85
N GLU A 264 -4.51 16.62 13.73
CA GLU A 264 -3.09 16.82 13.39
C GLU A 264 -2.89 18.05 12.52
N GLU A 265 -2.17 19.04 13.07
CA GLU A 265 -1.59 20.13 12.28
C GLU A 265 -0.76 19.57 11.12
N PRO A 266 -0.76 20.22 9.95
CA PRO A 266 0.04 19.81 8.82
C PRO A 266 1.51 19.79 9.24
N ILE A 267 2.13 18.62 9.18
CA ILE A 267 3.57 18.51 9.33
C ILE A 267 4.17 19.22 8.10
N ASN A 268 4.66 20.43 8.30
CA ASN A 268 5.43 21.16 7.29
C ASN A 268 6.70 20.34 6.98
N PHE A 269 6.91 20.06 5.72
CA PHE A 269 8.03 19.28 5.15
C PHE A 269 9.10 20.20 4.59
#